data_ee26df4afc2a997c53bf00c54e0c3236
#
_entry.id   ee26df4afc2a997c53bf00c54e0c3236
#
_cell.length_a   1.000
_cell.length_b   1.000
_cell.length_c   1.000
_cell.angle_alpha   90.00
_cell.angle_beta   90.00
_cell.angle_gamma   90.00
#
_symmetry.space_group_name_H-M   'P 1'
#
loop_
_entity.id
_entity.type
_entity.pdbx_description
1 polymer ?
#
loop_
_entity_poly.entity_id
_entity_poly.type
_entity_poly.pdbx_seq_one_letter_code
_entity_poly.pdbx_strand_id
1 'polypeptide(L)'
;FSLACLAHPEFCAGTQARQGAAAIPVHYAEETELVAVVCHLAGIGGFIFNEEDGVLPDYLADVDSTFAPFADHRAVKFAARKLFRHGFAWDMPMAFALRLRINDGHIVYNDGLDPDFEDYYSRISRSDEKKFIAMLEDFYHDSSFGEFFRNHSELYGECEEAMRKVVDHLDIAWYDSFFGPNDGGEFRVYLGLLNGPGNYAVHQKCQDGRELVNALMGCCDRDSDGRIYYGESYTLPVLIHEFNHSYCNPLNEECWESISAKANEIFRANASHYASIAYGAPQLVMNESFVEASMIRYLMSHPIDLSGTGFGNMQELIDTLVDIDERKKKFVLVGTMIEALGRREASPEKYPTMRDFLPEYVEAVNAFTLGGN
;
A
#
# COMPACT_ATOMS: atom_id res chain seq x y z
N PHE A 1 6.60 6.60 1.17
CA PHE A 1 7.41 5.79 0.28
C PHE A 1 6.99 4.35 0.45
N SER A 2 6.35 3.79 -0.57
CA SER A 2 5.79 2.46 -0.61
C SER A 2 6.81 1.40 -0.23
N LEU A 3 6.47 0.52 0.67
CA LEU A 3 7.15 -0.73 0.88
C LEU A 3 6.19 -1.78 1.41
N ALA A 4 6.15 -2.87 0.69
CA ALA A 4 5.69 -4.22 1.03
C ALA A 4 4.19 -4.49 1.12
N CYS A 5 3.79 -5.50 0.38
CA CYS A 5 2.51 -6.19 0.43
C CYS A 5 2.44 -7.09 1.64
N LEU A 6 1.45 -6.95 2.47
CA LEU A 6 0.97 -7.99 3.39
C LEU A 6 -0.49 -7.71 3.82
N ALA A 7 -1.15 -8.67 3.98
CA ALA A 7 -2.49 -9.19 4.04
C ALA A 7 -3.54 -8.72 5.06
N HIS A 8 -4.82 -8.58 4.65
CA HIS A 8 -5.97 -8.45 5.56
C HIS A 8 -7.41 -8.63 5.15
N PRO A 9 -8.34 -8.87 6.07
CA PRO A 9 -9.74 -9.09 5.70
C PRO A 9 -10.82 -8.27 6.41
N GLU A 10 -11.89 -8.00 5.72
CA GLU A 10 -13.27 -8.14 6.12
C GLU A 10 -14.20 -8.40 4.95
N PHE A 11 -15.26 -9.16 5.22
CA PHE A 11 -16.27 -9.65 4.29
C PHE A 11 -15.95 -10.94 3.52
N CYS A 12 -15.95 -12.05 4.23
CA CYS A 12 -16.33 -13.32 3.66
C CYS A 12 -17.84 -13.53 3.87
N ALA A 13 -18.64 -13.02 2.99
CA ALA A 13 -20.02 -13.47 2.80
C ALA A 13 -20.49 -13.12 1.39
N GLY A 14 -20.70 -14.14 0.56
CA GLY A 14 -21.59 -14.10 -0.59
C GLY A 14 -20.99 -13.98 -1.96
N THR A 15 -21.05 -15.09 -2.68
CA THR A 15 -21.19 -15.28 -4.13
C THR A 15 -20.22 -14.64 -5.10
N GLN A 16 -19.54 -15.53 -5.84
CA GLN A 16 -18.81 -15.27 -7.08
C GLN A 16 -19.62 -14.40 -8.06
N ALA A 17 -19.23 -13.16 -8.18
CA ALA A 17 -19.40 -12.38 -9.39
C ALA A 17 -18.19 -11.44 -9.45
N ARG A 18 -17.44 -11.48 -10.56
CA ARG A 18 -16.42 -10.47 -10.85
C ARG A 18 -17.05 -9.09 -10.64
N GLN A 19 -16.29 -8.17 -10.05
CA GLN A 19 -16.67 -6.78 -9.90
C GLN A 19 -16.78 -6.07 -11.27
N GLY A 20 -17.63 -6.53 -12.14
CA GLY A 20 -18.18 -5.71 -13.19
C GLY A 20 -19.18 -4.77 -12.53
N ALA A 21 -18.78 -3.52 -12.25
CA ALA A 21 -19.62 -2.43 -11.73
C ALA A 21 -19.94 -2.41 -10.23
N ALA A 22 -19.28 -3.15 -9.34
CA ALA A 22 -19.38 -2.88 -7.91
C ALA A 22 -18.30 -1.85 -7.51
N ALA A 23 -18.70 -0.79 -6.78
CA ALA A 23 -17.76 0.21 -6.27
C ALA A 23 -16.73 -0.46 -5.34
N ILE A 24 -15.46 -0.05 -5.44
CA ILE A 24 -14.43 -0.49 -4.49
C ILE A 24 -14.81 -0.01 -3.09
N PRO A 25 -14.88 -0.91 -2.10
CA PRO A 25 -15.17 -0.50 -0.73
C PRO A 25 -14.06 0.39 -0.17
N VAL A 26 -14.46 1.48 0.48
CA VAL A 26 -13.58 2.38 1.23
C VAL A 26 -13.97 2.30 2.69
N HIS A 27 -13.02 1.99 3.56
CA HIS A 27 -13.25 1.72 4.97
C HIS A 27 -12.31 2.48 5.88
N TYR A 28 -12.81 2.83 7.06
CA TYR A 28 -12.03 3.20 8.22
C TYR A 28 -12.20 2.12 9.28
N ALA A 29 -11.12 1.46 9.69
CA ALA A 29 -11.21 0.30 10.58
C ALA A 29 -10.68 0.62 11.99
N GLU A 30 -11.42 0.19 13.01
CA GLU A 30 -11.07 0.41 14.42
C GLU A 30 -9.75 -0.29 14.76
N GLU A 31 -9.51 -1.46 14.20
CA GLU A 31 -8.30 -2.25 14.42
C GLU A 31 -7.04 -1.56 13.88
N THR A 32 -7.13 -0.97 12.69
CA THR A 32 -5.98 -0.27 12.08
C THR A 32 -5.62 0.96 12.88
N GLU A 33 -6.62 1.72 13.30
CA GLU A 33 -6.40 2.93 14.09
C GLU A 33 -5.87 2.63 15.49
N LEU A 34 -6.36 1.57 16.16
CA LEU A 34 -5.83 1.12 17.45
C LEU A 34 -4.33 0.79 17.36
N VAL A 35 -3.95 0.02 16.35
CA VAL A 35 -2.55 -0.36 16.16
C VAL A 35 -1.71 0.84 15.77
N ALA A 36 -2.22 1.74 14.93
CA ALA A 36 -1.54 2.98 14.56
C ALA A 36 -1.24 3.86 15.78
N VAL A 37 -2.22 4.06 16.68
CA VAL A 37 -2.03 4.81 17.94
C VAL A 37 -0.95 4.17 18.81
N VAL A 38 -0.98 2.85 19.00
CA VAL A 38 0.05 2.15 19.80
C VAL A 38 1.42 2.26 19.14
N CYS A 39 1.51 2.19 17.81
CA CYS A 39 2.76 2.35 17.07
C CYS A 39 3.28 3.79 17.13
N HIS A 40 2.40 4.78 17.04
CA HIS A 40 2.75 6.18 17.22
C HIS A 40 3.36 6.43 18.62
N LEU A 41 2.70 6.03 19.68
CA LEU A 41 3.22 6.12 21.05
C LEU A 41 4.54 5.34 21.26
N ALA A 42 4.73 4.26 20.54
CA ALA A 42 5.93 3.42 20.60
C ALA A 42 7.11 3.98 19.78
N GLY A 43 6.89 5.02 18.97
CA GLY A 43 7.90 5.56 18.07
C GLY A 43 8.31 4.58 16.97
N ILE A 44 7.37 3.81 16.43
CA ILE A 44 7.60 2.85 15.36
C ILE A 44 7.78 3.59 14.03
N GLY A 45 8.76 3.19 13.22
CA GLY A 45 8.98 3.76 11.89
C GLY A 45 7.73 3.63 10.99
N GLY A 46 7.36 4.73 10.35
CA GLY A 46 6.10 4.89 9.62
C GLY A 46 4.95 5.52 10.43
N PHE A 47 5.13 5.69 11.75
CA PHE A 47 4.12 6.26 12.65
C PHE A 47 4.67 7.41 13.51
N ILE A 48 5.77 8.02 13.08
CA ILE A 48 6.38 9.23 13.64
C ILE A 48 6.20 10.32 12.62
N PHE A 49 5.57 11.43 13.01
CA PHE A 49 5.14 12.48 12.09
C PHE A 49 5.78 13.83 12.40
N ASN A 50 6.02 14.59 11.34
CA ASN A 50 6.37 16.01 11.36
C ASN A 50 5.18 16.80 10.77
N GLU A 51 5.22 18.12 10.90
CA GLU A 51 4.15 19.01 10.40
C GLU A 51 3.89 18.90 8.88
N GLU A 52 4.85 18.35 8.10
CA GLU A 52 4.76 18.21 6.64
C GLU A 52 4.31 16.81 6.18
N ASP A 53 4.04 15.89 7.11
CA ASP A 53 3.79 14.48 6.79
C ASP A 53 2.33 14.16 6.39
N GLY A 54 1.47 15.16 6.17
CA GLY A 54 0.10 14.97 5.70
C GLY A 54 -0.82 14.27 6.71
N VAL A 55 -0.53 14.40 8.00
CA VAL A 55 -1.44 14.02 9.10
C VAL A 55 -2.22 15.24 9.51
N LEU A 56 -3.54 15.09 9.74
CA LEU A 56 -4.38 16.20 10.20
C LEU A 56 -3.92 16.69 11.58
N PRO A 57 -3.49 17.96 11.72
CA PRO A 57 -2.90 18.46 12.98
C PRO A 57 -3.85 18.42 14.16
N ASP A 58 -5.15 18.68 13.94
CA ASP A 58 -6.20 18.60 14.95
C ASP A 58 -6.40 17.16 15.44
N TYR A 59 -6.47 16.20 14.52
CA TYR A 59 -6.60 14.80 14.87
C TYR A 59 -5.35 14.28 15.62
N LEU A 60 -4.15 14.61 15.15
CA LEU A 60 -2.91 14.22 15.82
C LEU A 60 -2.83 14.80 17.24
N ALA A 61 -3.23 16.06 17.43
CA ALA A 61 -3.30 16.69 18.74
C ALA A 61 -4.29 15.98 19.69
N ASP A 62 -5.43 15.54 19.17
CA ASP A 62 -6.41 14.77 19.95
C ASP A 62 -5.87 13.40 20.35
N VAL A 63 -5.17 12.71 19.42
CA VAL A 63 -4.45 11.45 19.71
C VAL A 63 -3.42 11.66 20.81
N ASP A 64 -2.53 12.64 20.64
CA ASP A 64 -1.46 12.92 21.59
C ASP A 64 -2.01 13.28 22.98
N SER A 65 -3.00 14.18 23.03
CA SER A 65 -3.58 14.58 24.30
C SER A 65 -4.32 13.45 25.02
N THR A 66 -4.99 12.57 24.29
CA THR A 66 -5.75 11.45 24.84
C THR A 66 -4.85 10.32 25.29
N PHE A 67 -3.85 9.96 24.47
CA PHE A 67 -3.09 8.73 24.68
C PHE A 67 -1.68 8.94 25.28
N ALA A 68 -1.17 10.17 25.41
CA ALA A 68 0.09 10.43 26.09
C ALA A 68 0.19 9.80 27.52
N PRO A 69 -0.88 9.76 28.35
CA PRO A 69 -0.83 9.08 29.63
C PRO A 69 -0.53 7.58 29.53
N PHE A 70 -0.74 6.96 28.40
CA PHE A 70 -0.55 5.54 28.13
C PHE A 70 0.78 5.21 27.42
N ALA A 71 1.68 6.18 27.22
CA ALA A 71 2.99 5.97 26.59
C ALA A 71 3.83 4.88 27.30
N ASP A 72 3.60 4.70 28.60
CA ASP A 72 4.23 3.66 29.41
C ASP A 72 3.46 2.32 29.46
N HIS A 73 2.34 2.21 28.75
CA HIS A 73 1.55 0.99 28.74
C HIS A 73 2.33 -0.21 28.19
N ARG A 74 1.99 -1.43 28.66
CA ARG A 74 2.71 -2.66 28.26
C ARG A 74 2.68 -2.95 26.76
N ALA A 75 1.58 -2.64 26.06
CA ALA A 75 1.47 -2.79 24.60
C ALA A 75 2.48 -1.89 23.89
N VAL A 76 2.55 -0.61 24.25
CA VAL A 76 3.50 0.37 23.70
C VAL A 76 4.94 -0.07 23.92
N LYS A 77 5.29 -0.45 25.15
CA LYS A 77 6.64 -0.95 25.47
C LYS A 77 6.99 -2.24 24.73
N PHE A 78 6.03 -3.13 24.54
CA PHE A 78 6.24 -4.37 23.80
C PHE A 78 6.49 -4.11 22.32
N ALA A 79 5.68 -3.25 21.69
CA ALA A 79 5.89 -2.82 20.32
C ALA A 79 7.29 -2.20 20.14
N ALA A 80 7.64 -1.18 20.94
CA ALA A 80 8.91 -0.47 20.84
C ALA A 80 10.15 -1.34 21.09
N ARG A 81 10.10 -2.26 22.08
CA ARG A 81 11.29 -3.00 22.53
C ARG A 81 11.43 -4.37 21.92
N LYS A 82 10.31 -5.02 21.57
CA LYS A 82 10.32 -6.39 21.08
C LYS A 82 9.98 -6.45 19.59
N LEU A 83 8.83 -5.93 19.19
CA LEU A 83 8.36 -6.10 17.82
C LEU A 83 9.19 -5.29 16.82
N PHE A 84 9.48 -4.03 17.11
CA PHE A 84 10.27 -3.18 16.23
C PHE A 84 11.63 -3.79 15.84
N ARG A 85 12.29 -4.47 16.78
CA ARG A 85 13.60 -5.14 16.53
C ARG A 85 13.52 -6.30 15.55
N HIS A 86 12.33 -6.82 15.28
CA HIS A 86 12.08 -7.90 14.33
C HIS A 86 11.44 -7.42 13.03
N GLY A 87 11.43 -6.10 12.81
CA GLY A 87 10.91 -5.52 11.57
C GLY A 87 9.43 -5.15 11.61
N PHE A 88 8.82 -5.06 12.79
CA PHE A 88 7.45 -4.57 12.95
C PHE A 88 7.44 -3.04 12.81
N ALA A 89 7.44 -2.57 11.57
CA ALA A 89 7.43 -1.16 11.18
C ALA A 89 6.87 -1.03 9.77
N TRP A 90 6.54 0.17 9.35
CA TRP A 90 6.00 0.53 8.04
C TRP A 90 4.67 -0.18 7.77
N ASP A 91 4.64 -1.09 6.79
CA ASP A 91 3.49 -1.90 6.38
C ASP A 91 3.04 -2.91 7.45
N MET A 92 4.00 -3.48 8.19
CA MET A 92 3.74 -4.61 9.08
C MET A 92 2.73 -4.34 10.20
N PRO A 93 2.69 -3.16 10.87
CA PRO A 93 1.61 -2.84 11.80
C PRO A 93 0.23 -2.89 11.17
N MET A 94 0.09 -2.39 9.96
CA MET A 94 -1.17 -2.43 9.25
C MET A 94 -1.53 -3.86 8.82
N ALA A 95 -0.56 -4.60 8.28
CA ALA A 95 -0.72 -6.01 7.97
C ALA A 95 -1.14 -6.83 9.21
N PHE A 96 -0.60 -6.55 10.37
CA PHE A 96 -1.01 -7.16 11.62
C PHE A 96 -2.44 -6.72 12.02
N ALA A 97 -2.74 -5.41 12.05
CA ALA A 97 -4.02 -4.89 12.50
C ALA A 97 -5.16 -5.49 11.70
N LEU A 98 -5.13 -5.51 10.38
CA LEU A 98 -6.12 -6.03 9.51
C LEU A 98 -6.29 -7.58 9.60
N ARG A 99 -5.54 -8.37 10.35
CA ARG A 99 -5.82 -9.79 10.74
C ARG A 99 -6.73 -9.89 11.95
N LEU A 100 -7.14 -8.77 12.51
CA LEU A 100 -7.88 -8.70 13.76
C LEU A 100 -9.31 -8.24 13.53
N ARG A 101 -10.13 -8.42 14.57
CA ARG A 101 -11.48 -7.90 14.72
C ARG A 101 -11.66 -7.43 16.14
N ILE A 102 -12.32 -6.29 16.30
CA ILE A 102 -12.78 -5.81 17.59
C ILE A 102 -14.29 -6.07 17.68
N ASN A 103 -14.67 -7.00 18.55
CA ASN A 103 -16.05 -7.38 18.80
C ASN A 103 -16.39 -7.08 20.27
N ASP A 104 -17.23 -6.08 20.51
CA ASP A 104 -17.61 -5.66 21.88
C ASP A 104 -16.41 -5.43 22.80
N GLY A 105 -15.32 -4.88 22.27
CA GLY A 105 -14.07 -4.60 22.97
C GLY A 105 -13.10 -5.79 23.09
N HIS A 106 -13.47 -6.96 22.57
CA HIS A 106 -12.59 -8.12 22.49
C HIS A 106 -11.86 -8.16 21.15
N ILE A 107 -10.54 -8.33 21.21
CA ILE A 107 -9.69 -8.41 20.02
C ILE A 107 -9.44 -9.89 19.68
N VAL A 108 -9.94 -10.29 18.53
CA VAL A 108 -9.85 -11.67 18.04
C VAL A 108 -9.24 -11.71 16.64
N TYR A 109 -8.74 -12.88 16.24
CA TYR A 109 -8.37 -13.08 14.83
C TYR A 109 -9.61 -13.07 13.96
N ASN A 110 -9.44 -12.54 12.77
CA ASN A 110 -10.43 -12.72 11.73
C ASN A 110 -10.38 -14.16 11.20
N ASP A 111 -11.38 -14.94 11.55
CA ASP A 111 -11.51 -16.34 11.22
C ASP A 111 -11.86 -16.59 9.74
N GLY A 112 -12.24 -15.55 8.99
CA GLY A 112 -12.45 -15.63 7.54
C GLY A 112 -11.18 -15.74 6.71
N LEU A 113 -9.99 -15.50 7.32
CA LEU A 113 -8.71 -15.50 6.63
C LEU A 113 -7.98 -16.83 6.69
N ASP A 114 -7.17 -17.07 5.66
CA ASP A 114 -6.12 -18.09 5.70
C ASP A 114 -5.00 -17.62 6.63
N PRO A 115 -4.79 -18.27 7.78
CA PRO A 115 -3.80 -17.83 8.76
C PRO A 115 -2.36 -18.07 8.31
N ASP A 116 -2.15 -18.88 7.28
CA ASP A 116 -0.84 -19.32 6.80
C ASP A 116 -0.46 -18.68 5.45
N PHE A 117 -1.32 -17.81 4.93
CA PHE A 117 -1.04 -17.10 3.70
C PHE A 117 0.10 -16.10 3.89
N GLU A 118 1.10 -16.14 3.01
CA GLU A 118 2.31 -15.32 2.96
C GLU A 118 3.32 -15.47 4.12
N ASP A 119 4.49 -14.85 3.94
CA ASP A 119 5.62 -14.86 4.89
C ASP A 119 5.46 -13.83 6.03
N TYR A 120 4.21 -13.66 6.48
CA TYR A 120 3.86 -12.76 7.58
C TYR A 120 4.67 -13.05 8.84
N TYR A 121 4.88 -14.34 9.12
CA TYR A 121 5.57 -14.78 10.33
C TYR A 121 7.10 -14.65 10.29
N SER A 122 7.68 -14.18 9.21
CA SER A 122 9.09 -13.78 9.18
C SER A 122 9.38 -12.56 10.05
N ARG A 123 8.38 -11.68 10.23
CA ARG A 123 8.51 -10.40 10.94
C ARG A 123 7.84 -10.36 12.32
N ILE A 124 7.01 -11.33 12.65
CA ILE A 124 6.41 -11.52 13.98
C ILE A 124 6.20 -12.99 14.28
N SER A 125 6.65 -13.46 15.43
CA SER A 125 6.37 -14.84 15.83
C SER A 125 4.92 -15.02 16.29
N ARG A 126 4.32 -16.19 16.05
CA ARG A 126 2.97 -16.53 16.55
C ARG A 126 2.82 -16.34 18.07
N SER A 127 3.90 -16.54 18.82
CA SER A 127 3.90 -16.31 20.28
C SER A 127 3.87 -14.82 20.63
N ASP A 128 4.62 -14.00 19.90
CA ASP A 128 4.67 -12.56 20.14
C ASP A 128 3.39 -11.88 19.65
N GLU A 129 2.83 -12.35 18.53
CA GLU A 129 1.53 -11.93 18.02
C GLU A 129 0.43 -12.12 19.07
N LYS A 130 0.27 -13.35 19.60
CA LYS A 130 -0.73 -13.64 20.64
C LYS A 130 -0.56 -12.78 21.90
N LYS A 131 0.69 -12.53 22.31
CA LYS A 131 0.96 -11.64 23.44
C LYS A 131 0.57 -10.21 23.14
N PHE A 132 0.87 -9.75 21.92
CA PHE A 132 0.56 -8.38 21.52
C PHE A 132 -0.94 -8.16 21.43
N ILE A 133 -1.70 -9.09 20.88
CA ILE A 133 -3.18 -9.04 20.86
C ILE A 133 -3.75 -8.87 22.27
N ALA A 134 -3.32 -9.68 23.22
CA ALA A 134 -3.77 -9.57 24.61
C ALA A 134 -3.39 -8.22 25.25
N MET A 135 -2.22 -7.66 24.90
CA MET A 135 -1.81 -6.35 25.38
C MET A 135 -2.56 -5.21 24.71
N LEU A 136 -2.94 -5.37 23.43
CA LEU A 136 -3.78 -4.41 22.71
C LEU A 136 -5.19 -4.37 23.30
N GLU A 137 -5.76 -5.52 23.66
CA GLU A 137 -7.06 -5.58 24.33
C GLU A 137 -7.03 -4.85 25.67
N ASP A 138 -5.96 -5.03 26.49
CA ASP A 138 -5.80 -4.25 27.70
C ASP A 138 -5.66 -2.74 27.41
N PHE A 139 -4.87 -2.36 26.39
CA PHE A 139 -4.73 -0.96 25.99
C PHE A 139 -6.06 -0.37 25.56
N TYR A 140 -6.83 -1.10 24.77
CA TYR A 140 -8.17 -0.70 24.30
C TYR A 140 -9.08 -0.33 25.47
N HIS A 141 -9.11 -1.18 26.51
CA HIS A 141 -9.94 -0.95 27.71
C HIS A 141 -9.36 0.13 28.62
N ASP A 142 -8.08 0.07 28.94
CA ASP A 142 -7.43 0.99 29.87
C ASP A 142 -7.46 2.44 29.36
N SER A 143 -7.35 2.63 28.04
CA SER A 143 -7.36 3.95 27.40
C SER A 143 -8.74 4.42 26.95
N SER A 144 -9.77 3.59 27.08
CA SER A 144 -11.10 3.84 26.52
C SER A 144 -11.07 4.11 24.99
N PHE A 145 -10.20 3.39 24.26
CA PHE A 145 -9.98 3.61 22.83
C PHE A 145 -11.26 3.59 22.01
N GLY A 146 -12.17 2.65 22.29
CA GLY A 146 -13.45 2.56 21.57
C GLY A 146 -14.35 3.80 21.75
N GLU A 147 -14.21 4.55 22.84
CA GLU A 147 -14.90 5.85 22.99
C GLU A 147 -14.24 6.92 22.12
N PHE A 148 -12.91 6.98 22.12
CA PHE A 148 -12.16 7.87 21.23
C PHE A 148 -12.52 7.61 19.77
N PHE A 149 -12.51 6.35 19.33
CA PHE A 149 -12.84 5.98 17.95
C PHE A 149 -14.28 6.42 17.58
N ARG A 150 -15.26 6.14 18.43
CA ARG A 150 -16.65 6.57 18.17
C ARG A 150 -16.82 8.09 18.13
N ASN A 151 -16.07 8.82 18.95
CA ASN A 151 -16.14 10.28 18.98
C ASN A 151 -15.60 10.94 17.69
N HIS A 152 -14.76 10.22 16.94
CA HIS A 152 -14.23 10.67 15.64
C HIS A 152 -14.99 10.09 14.43
N SER A 153 -16.12 9.42 14.65
CA SER A 153 -16.88 8.74 13.57
C SER A 153 -17.35 9.68 12.46
N GLU A 154 -17.64 10.93 12.76
CA GLU A 154 -18.00 11.95 11.75
C GLU A 154 -16.79 12.25 10.85
N LEU A 155 -15.62 12.49 11.43
CA LEU A 155 -14.38 12.72 10.68
C LEU A 155 -14.03 11.53 9.80
N TYR A 156 -14.14 10.30 10.32
CA TYR A 156 -13.89 9.10 9.53
C TYR A 156 -14.87 8.97 8.35
N GLY A 157 -16.14 9.29 8.57
CA GLY A 157 -17.14 9.33 7.50
C GLY A 157 -16.82 10.38 6.41
N GLU A 158 -16.32 11.55 6.79
CA GLU A 158 -15.86 12.58 5.85
C GLU A 158 -14.65 12.07 5.03
N CYS A 159 -13.71 11.41 5.68
CA CYS A 159 -12.54 10.80 4.99
C CYS A 159 -12.97 9.74 3.99
N GLU A 160 -13.87 8.83 4.37
CA GLU A 160 -14.40 7.81 3.46
C GLU A 160 -15.12 8.42 2.26
N GLU A 161 -15.95 9.45 2.47
CA GLU A 161 -16.65 10.12 1.38
C GLU A 161 -15.67 10.84 0.44
N ALA A 162 -14.66 11.50 0.98
CA ALA A 162 -13.64 12.19 0.19
C ALA A 162 -12.81 11.20 -0.64
N MET A 163 -12.40 10.06 -0.06
CA MET A 163 -11.65 9.02 -0.78
C MET A 163 -12.50 8.32 -1.84
N ARG A 164 -13.80 8.08 -1.60
CA ARG A 164 -14.68 7.49 -2.62
C ARG A 164 -14.70 8.31 -3.90
N LYS A 165 -14.63 9.64 -3.81
CA LYS A 165 -14.57 10.52 -5.00
C LYS A 165 -13.32 10.25 -5.85
N VAL A 166 -12.19 9.93 -5.21
CA VAL A 166 -10.96 9.54 -5.93
C VAL A 166 -11.10 8.14 -6.51
N VAL A 167 -11.59 7.20 -5.71
CA VAL A 167 -11.75 5.78 -6.11
C VAL A 167 -12.74 5.63 -7.28
N ASP A 168 -13.78 6.48 -7.35
CA ASP A 168 -14.76 6.46 -8.44
C ASP A 168 -14.15 6.83 -9.81
N HIS A 169 -12.97 7.44 -9.83
CA HIS A 169 -12.22 7.74 -11.06
C HIS A 169 -11.30 6.59 -11.50
N LEU A 170 -11.17 5.53 -10.70
CA LEU A 170 -10.36 4.37 -11.07
C LEU A 170 -11.09 3.47 -12.06
N ASP A 171 -10.51 3.27 -13.25
CA ASP A 171 -11.00 2.29 -14.22
C ASP A 171 -10.48 0.87 -13.89
N ILE A 172 -11.31 0.09 -13.21
CA ILE A 172 -10.98 -1.31 -12.89
C ILE A 172 -10.91 -2.19 -14.13
N ALA A 173 -11.68 -1.88 -15.18
CA ALA A 173 -11.65 -2.67 -16.40
C ALA A 173 -10.30 -2.57 -17.13
N TRP A 174 -9.54 -1.51 -16.87
CA TRP A 174 -8.17 -1.39 -17.35
C TRP A 174 -7.29 -2.56 -16.87
N TYR A 175 -7.43 -2.99 -15.64
CA TYR A 175 -6.63 -4.10 -15.09
C TYR A 175 -6.85 -5.39 -15.88
N ASP A 176 -8.09 -5.74 -16.17
CA ASP A 176 -8.41 -6.91 -17.00
C ASP A 176 -7.86 -6.79 -18.42
N SER A 177 -7.87 -5.59 -19.00
CA SER A 177 -7.35 -5.35 -20.35
C SER A 177 -5.83 -5.27 -20.39
N PHE A 178 -5.20 -4.72 -19.36
CA PHE A 178 -3.76 -4.50 -19.30
C PHE A 178 -2.99 -5.72 -18.79
N PHE A 179 -3.42 -6.35 -17.72
CA PHE A 179 -2.75 -7.54 -17.19
C PHE A 179 -3.34 -8.84 -17.71
N GLY A 180 -4.58 -8.83 -18.16
CA GLY A 180 -5.38 -9.99 -18.49
C GLY A 180 -6.38 -10.31 -17.38
N PRO A 181 -7.39 -11.14 -17.68
CA PRO A 181 -8.39 -11.52 -16.72
C PRO A 181 -7.72 -12.11 -15.46
N ASN A 182 -7.99 -11.50 -14.33
CA ASN A 182 -7.48 -11.98 -13.05
C ASN A 182 -8.58 -12.77 -12.32
N ASP A 183 -8.25 -13.96 -11.86
CA ASP A 183 -9.21 -14.83 -11.17
C ASP A 183 -9.41 -14.44 -9.71
N GLY A 184 -8.82 -13.26 -9.24
CA GLY A 184 -8.79 -13.32 -7.85
C GLY A 184 -8.83 -12.13 -6.95
N GLY A 185 -8.41 -11.00 -7.30
CA GLY A 185 -8.29 -9.94 -6.28
C GLY A 185 -9.53 -9.08 -6.13
N GLU A 186 -10.18 -9.08 -4.96
CA GLU A 186 -11.13 -8.02 -4.60
C GLU A 186 -10.35 -6.80 -4.09
N PHE A 187 -10.46 -5.67 -4.79
CA PHE A 187 -9.83 -4.42 -4.36
C PHE A 187 -10.62 -3.77 -3.22
N ARG A 188 -9.90 -3.27 -2.23
CA ARG A 188 -10.43 -2.54 -1.09
C ARG A 188 -9.49 -1.40 -0.70
N VAL A 189 -10.03 -0.32 -0.17
CA VAL A 189 -9.26 0.80 0.36
C VAL A 189 -9.53 0.92 1.85
N TYR A 190 -8.46 0.94 2.63
CA TYR A 190 -8.50 1.26 4.05
C TYR A 190 -7.82 2.59 4.29
N LEU A 191 -8.42 3.42 5.13
CA LEU A 191 -7.89 4.73 5.48
C LEU A 191 -7.23 4.68 6.85
N GLY A 192 -6.12 5.41 7.02
CA GLY A 192 -5.43 5.55 8.28
C GLY A 192 -4.95 6.97 8.48
N LEU A 193 -5.61 7.75 9.34
CA LEU A 193 -5.21 9.14 9.62
C LEU A 193 -3.84 9.23 10.30
N LEU A 194 -3.37 8.15 10.93
CA LEU A 194 -2.04 8.05 11.51
C LEU A 194 -1.05 7.27 10.63
N ASN A 195 -1.34 7.07 9.35
CA ASN A 195 -0.35 6.48 8.43
C ASN A 195 0.54 7.55 7.78
N GLY A 196 0.14 8.83 7.81
CA GLY A 196 0.89 9.90 7.18
C GLY A 196 1.20 9.60 5.71
N PRO A 197 2.46 9.77 5.26
CA PRO A 197 2.86 9.45 3.89
C PRO A 197 2.99 7.94 3.61
N GLY A 198 2.71 7.08 4.61
CA GLY A 198 2.77 5.63 4.47
C GLY A 198 1.53 5.09 3.78
N ASN A 199 1.68 4.69 2.52
CA ASN A 199 0.67 3.95 1.78
C ASN A 199 1.21 2.54 1.54
N TYR A 200 0.34 1.53 1.60
CA TYR A 200 0.77 0.15 1.56
C TYR A 200 -0.24 -0.71 0.82
N ALA A 201 0.24 -1.58 -0.05
CA ALA A 201 -0.56 -2.69 -0.54
C ALA A 201 -0.46 -3.86 0.44
N VAL A 202 -1.60 -4.48 0.71
CA VAL A 202 -1.69 -5.58 1.66
C VAL A 202 -2.55 -6.66 1.07
N HIS A 203 -1.90 -7.80 0.74
CA HIS A 203 -2.54 -8.99 0.18
C HIS A 203 -3.09 -9.90 1.25
N GLN A 204 -4.25 -10.52 0.95
CA GLN A 204 -4.83 -11.56 1.79
C GLN A 204 -5.52 -12.65 0.99
N LYS A 205 -5.61 -13.80 1.64
CA LYS A 205 -6.44 -14.90 1.17
C LYS A 205 -7.49 -15.24 2.20
N CYS A 206 -8.73 -15.34 1.75
CA CYS A 206 -9.81 -15.88 2.54
C CYS A 206 -9.73 -17.41 2.59
N GLN A 207 -10.33 -18.02 3.61
CA GLN A 207 -10.41 -19.50 3.70
C GLN A 207 -11.18 -20.13 2.53
N ASP A 208 -12.06 -19.38 1.87
CA ASP A 208 -12.79 -19.82 0.67
C ASP A 208 -11.98 -19.67 -0.63
N GLY A 209 -10.74 -19.23 -0.53
CA GLY A 209 -9.79 -19.09 -1.65
C GLY A 209 -9.81 -17.75 -2.36
N ARG A 210 -10.72 -16.83 -2.00
CA ARG A 210 -10.70 -15.45 -2.55
C ARG A 210 -9.47 -14.71 -2.07
N GLU A 211 -8.93 -13.89 -2.94
CA GLU A 211 -7.82 -13.00 -2.60
C GLU A 211 -8.34 -11.56 -2.41
N LEU A 212 -7.77 -10.87 -1.44
CA LEU A 212 -8.08 -9.47 -1.15
C LEU A 212 -6.85 -8.62 -1.42
N VAL A 213 -7.04 -7.54 -2.13
CA VAL A 213 -6.02 -6.55 -2.40
C VAL A 213 -6.42 -5.28 -1.69
N ASN A 214 -5.80 -5.04 -0.54
CA ASN A 214 -6.14 -3.89 0.29
C ASN A 214 -5.09 -2.81 0.08
N ALA A 215 -5.49 -1.63 -0.39
CA ALA A 215 -4.66 -0.45 -0.34
C ALA A 215 -4.93 0.27 0.98
N LEU A 216 -3.88 0.46 1.78
CA LEU A 216 -3.94 1.34 2.95
C LEU A 216 -3.46 2.71 2.55
N MET A 217 -4.31 3.70 2.71
CA MET A 217 -4.06 5.07 2.28
C MET A 217 -3.96 5.97 3.50
N GLY A 218 -2.81 6.65 3.61
CA GLY A 218 -2.61 7.73 4.58
C GLY A 218 -2.96 9.09 4.00
N CYS A 219 -2.26 10.11 4.37
CA CYS A 219 -2.29 11.49 3.89
C CYS A 219 -3.65 12.01 3.41
N CYS A 220 -4.31 12.74 4.23
CA CYS A 220 -5.37 13.64 3.78
C CYS A 220 -5.06 15.07 4.22
N ASP A 221 -5.76 16.03 3.67
CA ASP A 221 -5.63 17.43 3.99
C ASP A 221 -7.03 18.07 4.08
N ARG A 222 -7.07 19.34 4.43
CA ARG A 222 -8.29 20.15 4.36
C ARG A 222 -8.19 21.16 3.24
N ASP A 223 -9.28 21.30 2.49
CA ASP A 223 -9.41 22.37 1.52
C ASP A 223 -9.56 23.75 2.18
N SER A 224 -9.66 24.81 1.38
CA SER A 224 -9.83 26.18 1.87
C SER A 224 -11.11 26.40 2.69
N ASP A 225 -12.10 25.51 2.58
CA ASP A 225 -13.34 25.54 3.34
C ASP A 225 -13.27 24.66 4.61
N GLY A 226 -12.12 24.02 4.85
CA GLY A 226 -11.87 23.13 5.99
C GLY A 226 -12.39 21.71 5.83
N ARG A 227 -12.85 21.31 4.62
CA ARG A 227 -13.36 19.95 4.34
C ARG A 227 -12.23 19.01 4.06
N ILE A 228 -12.40 17.75 4.43
CA ILE A 228 -11.43 16.69 4.10
C ILE A 228 -11.27 16.57 2.59
N TYR A 229 -10.01 16.47 2.17
CA TYR A 229 -9.60 16.42 0.78
C TYR A 229 -8.49 15.41 0.56
N TYR A 230 -8.66 14.59 -0.46
CA TYR A 230 -7.61 13.75 -1.04
C TYR A 230 -7.32 14.27 -2.44
N GLY A 231 -6.12 14.84 -2.65
CA GLY A 231 -5.71 15.36 -3.95
C GLY A 231 -5.68 14.26 -5.00
N GLU A 232 -6.58 14.28 -5.97
CA GLU A 232 -6.68 13.21 -7.00
C GLU A 232 -5.35 13.00 -7.72
N SER A 233 -4.67 14.07 -8.09
CA SER A 233 -3.38 14.04 -8.80
C SER A 233 -2.25 13.35 -8.02
N TYR A 234 -2.36 13.24 -6.71
CA TYR A 234 -1.43 12.50 -5.87
C TYR A 234 -2.00 11.14 -5.46
N THR A 235 -3.24 11.12 -5.00
CA THR A 235 -3.85 9.95 -4.37
C THR A 235 -4.16 8.84 -5.38
N LEU A 236 -4.68 9.19 -6.56
CA LEU A 236 -5.02 8.19 -7.59
C LEU A 236 -3.79 7.47 -8.15
N PRO A 237 -2.67 8.14 -8.51
CA PRO A 237 -1.44 7.44 -8.88
C PRO A 237 -0.93 6.49 -7.79
N VAL A 238 -0.96 6.91 -6.52
CA VAL A 238 -0.54 6.06 -5.40
C VAL A 238 -1.46 4.85 -5.25
N LEU A 239 -2.77 5.04 -5.35
CA LEU A 239 -3.74 3.93 -5.27
C LEU A 239 -3.53 2.91 -6.41
N ILE A 240 -3.29 3.39 -7.63
CA ILE A 240 -2.97 2.53 -8.77
C ILE A 240 -1.65 1.78 -8.53
N HIS A 241 -0.63 2.46 -8.00
CA HIS A 241 0.64 1.86 -7.64
C HIS A 241 0.43 0.70 -6.65
N GLU A 242 -0.30 0.93 -5.56
CA GLU A 242 -0.55 -0.12 -4.55
C GLU A 242 -1.32 -1.32 -5.14
N PHE A 243 -2.31 -1.08 -5.97
CA PHE A 243 -3.03 -2.18 -6.63
C PHE A 243 -2.18 -2.91 -7.67
N ASN A 244 -1.28 -2.22 -8.37
CA ASN A 244 -0.38 -2.84 -9.34
C ASN A 244 0.55 -3.89 -8.73
N HIS A 245 0.91 -3.76 -7.44
CA HIS A 245 1.72 -4.77 -6.75
C HIS A 245 1.13 -6.18 -6.85
N SER A 246 -0.20 -6.29 -6.83
CA SER A 246 -0.90 -7.58 -6.92
C SER A 246 -0.72 -8.29 -8.26
N TYR A 247 -0.37 -7.56 -9.29
CA TYR A 247 -0.13 -8.10 -10.63
C TYR A 247 1.37 -8.18 -10.96
N CYS A 248 2.09 -7.09 -10.69
CA CYS A 248 3.49 -6.97 -11.08
C CYS A 248 4.41 -7.91 -10.29
N ASN A 249 4.19 -8.03 -8.97
CA ASN A 249 5.05 -8.86 -8.13
C ASN A 249 5.02 -10.35 -8.53
N PRO A 250 3.84 -10.99 -8.68
CA PRO A 250 3.78 -12.38 -9.16
C PRO A 250 4.36 -12.58 -10.55
N LEU A 251 4.17 -11.63 -11.47
CA LEU A 251 4.74 -11.70 -12.82
C LEU A 251 6.27 -11.61 -12.81
N ASN A 252 6.85 -10.75 -11.98
CA ASN A 252 8.29 -10.68 -11.79
C ASN A 252 8.84 -11.97 -11.14
N GLU A 253 8.11 -12.56 -10.19
CA GLU A 253 8.49 -13.80 -9.57
C GLU A 253 8.49 -14.96 -10.58
N GLU A 254 7.47 -15.03 -11.44
CA GLU A 254 7.36 -16.05 -12.51
C GLU A 254 8.56 -16.01 -13.48
N CYS A 255 9.08 -14.82 -13.80
CA CYS A 255 10.22 -14.66 -14.70
C CYS A 255 11.56 -14.39 -13.98
N TRP A 256 11.59 -14.49 -12.64
CA TRP A 256 12.74 -14.07 -11.84
C TRP A 256 14.07 -14.71 -12.25
N GLU A 257 14.08 -16.00 -12.49
CA GLU A 257 15.31 -16.69 -12.93
C GLU A 257 15.91 -16.05 -14.20
N SER A 258 15.06 -15.57 -15.09
CA SER A 258 15.47 -14.98 -16.37
C SER A 258 15.97 -13.53 -16.26
N ILE A 259 15.52 -12.77 -15.24
CA ILE A 259 15.88 -11.36 -15.06
C ILE A 259 16.84 -11.13 -13.89
N SER A 260 17.02 -12.11 -13.00
CA SER A 260 17.78 -11.97 -11.75
C SER A 260 19.23 -11.51 -11.94
N ALA A 261 19.90 -11.93 -13.01
CA ALA A 261 21.27 -11.50 -13.31
C ALA A 261 21.33 -9.99 -13.55
N LYS A 262 20.42 -9.45 -14.37
CA LYS A 262 20.31 -8.01 -14.66
C LYS A 262 19.86 -7.23 -13.44
N ALA A 263 18.87 -7.74 -12.70
CA ALA A 263 18.40 -7.14 -11.45
C ALA A 263 19.54 -6.98 -10.43
N ASN A 264 20.37 -8.02 -10.26
CA ASN A 264 21.54 -7.97 -9.40
C ASN A 264 22.62 -7.01 -9.89
N GLU A 265 22.82 -6.87 -11.19
CA GLU A 265 23.74 -5.88 -11.79
C GLU A 265 23.30 -4.46 -11.42
N ILE A 266 22.02 -4.12 -11.65
CA ILE A 266 21.44 -2.80 -11.35
C ILE A 266 21.49 -2.53 -9.84
N PHE A 267 21.09 -3.51 -9.03
CA PHE A 267 21.07 -3.37 -7.58
C PHE A 267 22.47 -3.07 -7.02
N ARG A 268 23.50 -3.81 -7.46
CA ARG A 268 24.88 -3.60 -7.01
C ARG A 268 25.41 -2.22 -7.40
N ALA A 269 25.06 -1.74 -8.59
CA ALA A 269 25.50 -0.43 -9.06
C ALA A 269 24.95 0.73 -8.20
N ASN A 270 23.83 0.55 -7.52
CA ASN A 270 23.15 1.55 -6.72
C ASN A 270 22.93 1.13 -5.25
N ALA A 271 23.64 0.12 -4.75
CA ALA A 271 23.37 -0.53 -3.47
C ALA A 271 23.31 0.41 -2.26
N SER A 272 24.23 1.40 -2.18
CA SER A 272 24.24 2.38 -1.09
C SER A 272 23.02 3.30 -1.12
N HIS A 273 22.55 3.65 -2.31
CA HIS A 273 21.36 4.46 -2.49
C HIS A 273 20.10 3.66 -2.06
N TYR A 274 19.94 2.43 -2.57
CA TYR A 274 18.82 1.59 -2.20
C TYR A 274 18.75 1.31 -0.69
N ALA A 275 19.89 1.08 -0.06
CA ALA A 275 19.96 0.94 1.39
C ALA A 275 19.46 2.21 2.14
N SER A 276 19.71 3.40 1.61
CA SER A 276 19.29 4.67 2.21
C SER A 276 17.78 4.92 2.12
N ILE A 277 17.11 4.26 1.17
CA ILE A 277 15.66 4.35 0.94
C ILE A 277 14.93 3.03 1.27
N ALA A 278 15.58 2.15 2.05
CA ALA A 278 15.06 0.90 2.59
C ALA A 278 14.75 -0.21 1.56
N TYR A 279 15.28 -0.14 0.34
CA TYR A 279 15.21 -1.24 -0.62
C TYR A 279 16.38 -2.20 -0.44
N GLY A 280 16.16 -3.28 0.30
CA GLY A 280 17.21 -4.23 0.72
C GLY A 280 17.51 -5.37 -0.25
N ALA A 281 16.76 -5.51 -1.35
CA ALA A 281 16.90 -6.63 -2.27
C ALA A 281 16.63 -6.23 -3.74
N PRO A 282 17.32 -6.87 -4.70
CA PRO A 282 17.11 -6.59 -6.13
C PRO A 282 15.68 -6.91 -6.60
N GLN A 283 15.02 -7.86 -5.98
CA GLN A 283 13.63 -8.21 -6.27
C GLN A 283 12.67 -7.06 -5.98
N LEU A 284 12.86 -6.35 -4.85
CA LEU A 284 12.07 -5.18 -4.51
C LEU A 284 12.22 -4.08 -5.56
N VAL A 285 13.46 -3.78 -5.98
CA VAL A 285 13.73 -2.77 -7.01
C VAL A 285 13.07 -3.11 -8.35
N MET A 286 13.04 -4.40 -8.72
CA MET A 286 12.37 -4.85 -9.94
C MET A 286 10.86 -4.74 -9.84
N ASN A 287 10.28 -5.10 -8.69
CA ASN A 287 8.86 -4.97 -8.44
C ASN A 287 8.40 -3.52 -8.53
N GLU A 288 9.07 -2.62 -7.82
CA GLU A 288 8.79 -1.18 -7.88
C GLU A 288 8.92 -0.63 -9.30
N SER A 289 9.98 -1.00 -10.03
CA SER A 289 10.18 -0.52 -11.40
C SER A 289 9.03 -0.96 -12.33
N PHE A 290 8.51 -2.17 -12.18
CA PHE A 290 7.38 -2.65 -12.97
C PHE A 290 6.07 -2.01 -12.54
N VAL A 291 5.85 -1.85 -11.24
CA VAL A 291 4.68 -1.18 -10.66
C VAL A 291 4.59 0.27 -11.15
N GLU A 292 5.70 1.04 -11.03
CA GLU A 292 5.77 2.44 -11.46
C GLU A 292 5.53 2.57 -12.98
N ALA A 293 6.18 1.72 -13.79
CA ALA A 293 5.97 1.72 -15.23
C ALA A 293 4.50 1.42 -15.59
N SER A 294 3.86 0.48 -14.90
CA SER A 294 2.45 0.14 -15.13
C SER A 294 1.52 1.26 -14.68
N MET A 295 1.81 1.91 -13.54
CA MET A 295 1.07 3.09 -13.07
C MET A 295 1.16 4.24 -14.08
N ILE A 296 2.35 4.53 -14.61
CA ILE A 296 2.54 5.55 -15.63
C ILE A 296 1.78 5.19 -16.92
N ARG A 297 1.75 3.91 -17.33
CA ARG A 297 0.93 3.46 -18.48
C ARG A 297 -0.56 3.70 -18.26
N TYR A 298 -1.06 3.46 -17.04
CA TYR A 298 -2.43 3.81 -16.68
C TYR A 298 -2.69 5.31 -16.90
N LEU A 299 -1.84 6.18 -16.32
CA LEU A 299 -1.99 7.64 -16.42
C LEU A 299 -1.89 8.16 -17.86
N MET A 300 -1.11 7.50 -18.73
CA MET A 300 -1.05 7.85 -20.15
C MET A 300 -2.37 7.60 -20.88
N SER A 301 -3.15 6.63 -20.46
CA SER A 301 -4.45 6.28 -21.04
C SER A 301 -5.65 6.90 -20.32
N HIS A 302 -5.48 7.32 -19.07
CA HIS A 302 -6.50 7.91 -18.18
C HIS A 302 -6.00 9.24 -17.61
N PRO A 303 -6.12 10.34 -18.37
CA PRO A 303 -5.70 11.65 -17.88
C PRO A 303 -6.50 12.06 -16.63
N ILE A 304 -5.80 12.56 -15.63
CA ILE A 304 -6.36 13.04 -14.36
C ILE A 304 -6.44 14.57 -14.32
N ASP A 305 -7.25 15.11 -13.40
CA ASP A 305 -7.30 16.56 -13.18
C ASP A 305 -5.99 17.05 -12.54
N LEU A 306 -5.34 17.98 -13.20
CA LEU A 306 -4.09 18.61 -12.76
C LEU A 306 -4.31 19.98 -12.08
N SER A 307 -5.56 20.35 -11.81
CA SER A 307 -5.87 21.61 -11.16
C SER A 307 -5.17 21.73 -9.80
N GLY A 308 -4.45 22.82 -9.59
CA GLY A 308 -3.75 23.06 -8.34
C GLY A 308 -2.40 22.33 -8.17
N THR A 309 -1.96 21.49 -9.14
CA THR A 309 -0.71 20.72 -9.04
C THR A 309 0.55 21.48 -9.46
N GLY A 310 0.38 22.55 -10.25
CA GLY A 310 1.49 23.26 -10.90
C GLY A 310 1.94 22.64 -12.24
N PHE A 311 1.42 21.48 -12.66
CA PHE A 311 1.69 20.90 -13.97
C PHE A 311 0.78 21.49 -15.03
N GLY A 312 1.37 21.83 -16.21
CA GLY A 312 0.63 22.39 -17.32
C GLY A 312 -0.14 21.37 -18.17
N ASN A 313 0.29 20.10 -18.12
CA ASN A 313 -0.32 18.99 -18.88
C ASN A 313 0.17 17.63 -18.36
N MET A 314 -0.51 16.56 -18.81
CA MET A 314 -0.18 15.18 -18.41
C MET A 314 1.24 14.75 -18.81
N GLN A 315 1.78 15.22 -19.93
CA GLN A 315 3.14 14.87 -20.34
C GLN A 315 4.17 15.41 -19.35
N GLU A 316 3.98 16.62 -18.86
CA GLU A 316 4.88 17.23 -17.85
C GLU A 316 4.83 16.45 -16.51
N LEU A 317 3.65 16.00 -16.10
CA LEU A 317 3.51 15.10 -14.94
C LEU A 317 4.25 13.77 -15.17
N ILE A 318 4.03 13.12 -16.31
CA ILE A 318 4.65 11.84 -16.67
C ILE A 318 6.18 11.97 -16.72
N ASP A 319 6.69 12.99 -17.40
CA ASP A 319 8.13 13.23 -17.47
C ASP A 319 8.74 13.44 -16.08
N THR A 320 8.01 14.11 -15.19
CA THR A 320 8.43 14.33 -13.82
C THR A 320 8.44 13.04 -13.01
N LEU A 321 7.41 12.18 -13.14
CA LEU A 321 7.36 10.88 -12.48
C LEU A 321 8.52 9.99 -12.94
N VAL A 322 8.76 9.89 -14.25
CA VAL A 322 9.91 9.14 -14.80
C VAL A 322 11.24 9.68 -14.27
N ASP A 323 11.42 11.01 -14.21
CA ASP A 323 12.63 11.62 -13.67
C ASP A 323 12.83 11.30 -12.18
N ILE A 324 11.75 11.32 -11.39
CA ILE A 324 11.79 10.93 -9.99
C ILE A 324 12.22 9.47 -9.84
N ASP A 325 11.60 8.57 -10.59
CA ASP A 325 11.89 7.15 -10.49
C ASP A 325 13.31 6.82 -10.93
N GLU A 326 13.72 7.27 -12.10
CA GLU A 326 15.04 6.92 -12.64
C GLU A 326 16.20 7.65 -11.96
N ARG A 327 16.04 8.93 -11.63
CA ARG A 327 17.15 9.73 -11.09
C ARG A 327 17.17 9.79 -9.59
N LYS A 328 15.99 9.92 -8.93
CA LYS A 328 15.92 10.06 -7.47
C LYS A 328 15.82 8.70 -6.77
N LYS A 329 14.91 7.82 -7.23
CA LYS A 329 14.76 6.47 -6.66
C LYS A 329 15.76 5.46 -7.23
N LYS A 330 16.38 5.77 -8.38
CA LYS A 330 17.27 4.87 -9.13
C LYS A 330 16.59 3.63 -9.69
N PHE A 331 15.30 3.69 -9.95
CA PHE A 331 14.55 2.65 -10.67
C PHE A 331 14.79 2.81 -12.18
N VAL A 332 16.03 2.59 -12.56
CA VAL A 332 16.58 2.95 -13.88
C VAL A 332 15.95 2.23 -15.09
N LEU A 333 15.08 1.25 -14.82
CA LEU A 333 14.36 0.49 -15.85
C LEU A 333 12.99 1.05 -16.18
N VAL A 334 12.48 2.05 -15.44
CA VAL A 334 11.09 2.52 -15.58
C VAL A 334 10.80 2.96 -17.02
N GLY A 335 11.62 3.80 -17.62
CA GLY A 335 11.45 4.23 -19.01
C GLY A 335 11.50 3.06 -20.00
N THR A 336 12.44 2.13 -19.84
CA THR A 336 12.54 0.92 -20.66
C THR A 336 11.28 0.06 -20.56
N MET A 337 10.76 -0.09 -19.33
CA MET A 337 9.53 -0.86 -19.09
C MET A 337 8.31 -0.15 -19.68
N ILE A 338 8.18 1.17 -19.55
CA ILE A 338 7.10 1.96 -20.17
C ILE A 338 7.06 1.73 -21.68
N GLU A 339 8.20 1.77 -22.37
CA GLU A 339 8.29 1.50 -23.80
C GLU A 339 7.91 0.05 -24.14
N ALA A 340 8.39 -0.93 -23.36
CA ALA A 340 8.05 -2.32 -23.56
C ALA A 340 6.54 -2.56 -23.40
N LEU A 341 5.95 -2.06 -22.32
CA LEU A 341 4.52 -2.18 -22.03
C LEU A 341 3.66 -1.50 -23.12
N GLY A 342 4.12 -0.37 -23.67
CA GLY A 342 3.48 0.27 -24.81
C GLY A 342 3.43 -0.61 -26.08
N ARG A 343 4.46 -1.45 -26.30
CA ARG A 343 4.43 -2.45 -27.41
C ARG A 343 3.39 -3.54 -27.18
N ARG A 344 3.20 -3.97 -25.93
CA ARG A 344 2.14 -4.92 -25.55
C ARG A 344 0.76 -4.33 -25.82
N GLU A 345 0.49 -3.11 -25.38
CA GLU A 345 -0.79 -2.42 -25.61
C GLU A 345 -1.10 -2.21 -27.10
N ALA A 346 -0.06 -1.97 -27.90
CA ALA A 346 -0.20 -1.82 -29.34
C ALA A 346 -0.46 -3.17 -30.08
N SER A 347 -0.37 -4.30 -29.38
CA SER A 347 -0.49 -5.64 -30.00
C SER A 347 -1.30 -6.60 -29.11
N PRO A 348 -2.54 -6.24 -28.72
CA PRO A 348 -3.33 -7.04 -27.79
C PRO A 348 -3.72 -8.41 -28.34
N GLU A 349 -3.81 -8.55 -29.66
CA GLU A 349 -4.09 -9.84 -30.31
C GLU A 349 -2.90 -10.82 -30.18
N LYS A 350 -1.66 -10.30 -30.19
CA LYS A 350 -0.45 -11.09 -29.99
C LYS A 350 -0.22 -11.43 -28.52
N TYR A 351 -0.57 -10.51 -27.65
CA TYR A 351 -0.34 -10.62 -26.21
C TYR A 351 -1.65 -10.36 -25.44
N PRO A 352 -2.58 -11.33 -25.42
CA PRO A 352 -3.87 -11.17 -24.75
C PRO A 352 -3.73 -10.87 -23.24
N THR A 353 -2.71 -11.42 -22.60
CA THR A 353 -2.41 -11.18 -21.19
C THR A 353 -0.98 -10.65 -21.01
N MET A 354 -0.69 -10.05 -19.85
CA MET A 354 0.68 -9.66 -19.51
C MET A 354 1.61 -10.87 -19.42
N ARG A 355 1.08 -12.03 -19.03
CA ARG A 355 1.86 -13.27 -18.98
C ARG A 355 2.33 -13.72 -20.37
N ASP A 356 1.51 -13.52 -21.41
CA ASP A 356 1.91 -13.77 -22.81
C ASP A 356 3.03 -12.84 -23.27
N PHE A 357 3.12 -11.65 -22.66
CA PHE A 357 4.15 -10.65 -22.96
C PHE A 357 5.45 -10.83 -22.17
N LEU A 358 5.49 -11.65 -21.12
CA LEU A 358 6.67 -11.84 -20.27
C LEU A 358 7.98 -12.14 -21.05
N PRO A 359 8.01 -12.93 -22.14
CA PRO A 359 9.25 -13.12 -22.90
C PRO A 359 9.84 -11.82 -23.46
N GLU A 360 9.01 -10.92 -23.99
CA GLU A 360 9.42 -9.60 -24.52
C GLU A 360 9.83 -8.66 -23.39
N TYR A 361 9.14 -8.73 -22.24
CA TYR A 361 9.51 -7.99 -21.03
C TYR A 361 10.90 -8.42 -20.53
N VAL A 362 11.16 -9.71 -20.44
CA VAL A 362 12.47 -10.27 -20.07
C VAL A 362 13.56 -9.82 -21.03
N GLU A 363 13.28 -9.83 -22.34
CA GLU A 363 14.22 -9.35 -23.36
C GLU A 363 14.53 -7.86 -23.14
N ALA A 364 13.53 -7.02 -22.91
CA ALA A 364 13.71 -5.59 -22.68
C ALA A 364 14.55 -5.32 -21.42
N VAL A 365 14.27 -6.02 -20.32
CA VAL A 365 15.05 -5.92 -19.08
C VAL A 365 16.51 -6.32 -19.31
N ASN A 366 16.76 -7.45 -19.98
CA ASN A 366 18.13 -7.96 -20.19
C ASN A 366 18.93 -7.16 -21.22
N ALA A 367 18.26 -6.51 -22.17
CA ALA A 367 18.90 -5.63 -23.14
C ALA A 367 19.33 -4.27 -22.55
N PHE A 368 18.78 -3.89 -21.39
CA PHE A 368 19.14 -2.64 -20.73
C PHE A 368 20.63 -2.58 -20.38
N THR A 369 21.26 -1.45 -20.68
CA THR A 369 22.67 -1.19 -20.33
C THR A 369 22.73 -0.03 -19.36
N LEU A 370 23.40 -0.22 -18.22
CA LEU A 370 23.71 0.87 -17.31
C LEU A 370 24.57 1.89 -18.08
N GLY A 371 24.07 3.12 -18.22
CA GLY A 371 24.85 4.20 -18.78
C GLY A 371 26.13 4.38 -17.96
N GLY A 372 27.31 4.38 -18.62
CA GLY A 372 28.54 4.72 -17.95
C GLY A 372 28.46 6.20 -17.50
N ASN A 373 28.73 6.44 -16.21
CA ASN A 373 28.92 7.77 -15.64
C ASN A 373 30.08 8.49 -16.30
#